data_f0b33164d3901ac648d4a38c59f3c8c3
#
_entry.id   f0b33164d3901ac648d4a38c59f3c8c3
#
_cell.length_a   1.000
_cell.length_b   1.000
_cell.length_c   1.000
_cell.angle_alpha   90.00
_cell.angle_beta   90.00
_cell.angle_gamma   90.00
#
_symmetry.space_group_name_H-M   'P 1'
#
loop_
_entity.id
_entity.type
_entity.pdbx_description
1 polymer ?
#
loop_
_entity_poly.entity_id
_entity_poly.type
_entity_poly.pdbx_seq_one_letter_code
_entity_poly.pdbx_strand_id
1 'polypeptide(L)'
;VYKRQILEREQPEGAGSFFQKLMKNDFGIEGTLSSINLKEDLKNLVQEIIPNQLSSTEFYNYWLADMETVCRTFLLIEKTDTLCFWLGTKRECRRYHVDNVPRRLLVTYAGQGTEWIQNQDADRLAYEAGEPNEKIVRDKSKLNFIDKWNIAIFTGGSNGILHRTPDSALNGPSILMKLDHPEYLNSVYSSEVLKLN
;
A
#
# COMPACT_ATOMS: atom_id res chain seq x y z
N VAL A 1 3.99 0.47 -22.04
CA VAL A 1 3.83 -0.13 -20.69
C VAL A 1 3.22 0.92 -19.78
N TYR A 2 2.06 0.64 -19.24
CA TYR A 2 1.42 1.54 -18.28
C TYR A 2 2.22 1.54 -16.97
N LYS A 3 2.67 2.72 -16.54
CA LYS A 3 3.41 2.89 -15.27
C LYS A 3 2.52 2.81 -14.04
N ARG A 4 1.21 2.92 -14.25
CA ARG A 4 0.17 2.94 -13.22
C ARG A 4 -1.10 2.31 -13.76
N GLN A 5 -1.72 1.49 -12.95
CA GLN A 5 -3.08 1.01 -13.14
C GLN A 5 -3.87 1.31 -11.86
N ILE A 6 -5.05 1.87 -12.01
CA ILE A 6 -5.99 2.12 -10.90
C ILE A 6 -7.32 1.49 -11.30
N LEU A 7 -7.79 0.57 -10.46
CA LEU A 7 -9.13 0.04 -10.52
C LEU A 7 -9.97 0.79 -9.49
N GLU A 8 -10.89 1.59 -9.99
CA GLU A 8 -11.83 2.35 -9.15
C GLU A 8 -12.87 1.41 -8.54
N ARG A 9 -13.11 1.58 -7.24
CA ARG A 9 -14.08 0.79 -6.48
C ARG A 9 -14.81 1.71 -5.49
N GLU A 10 -16.07 1.42 -5.25
CA GLU A 10 -16.85 2.10 -4.23
C GLU A 10 -16.53 1.58 -2.83
N GLN A 11 -16.54 2.49 -1.86
CA GLN A 11 -16.42 2.11 -0.46
C GLN A 11 -17.73 1.43 -0.02
N PRO A 12 -17.69 0.20 0.51
CA PRO A 12 -18.89 -0.49 0.96
C PRO A 12 -19.51 0.15 2.20
N GLU A 13 -20.80 -0.05 2.37
CA GLU A 13 -21.52 0.39 3.56
C GLU A 13 -20.92 -0.25 4.82
N GLY A 14 -20.90 0.46 5.91
CA GLY A 14 -20.32 0.01 7.18
C GLY A 14 -18.82 0.18 7.33
N ALA A 15 -18.07 0.39 6.24
CA ALA A 15 -16.61 0.55 6.27
C ALA A 15 -16.16 1.66 7.22
N GLY A 16 -16.78 2.83 7.15
CA GLY A 16 -16.41 3.99 7.98
C GLY A 16 -16.46 3.68 9.47
N SER A 17 -17.57 3.12 9.94
CA SER A 17 -17.75 2.79 11.35
C SER A 17 -16.85 1.66 11.84
N PHE A 18 -16.59 0.66 11.00
CA PHE A 18 -15.70 -0.45 11.30
C PHE A 18 -14.26 0.04 11.47
N PHE A 19 -13.74 0.76 10.49
CA PHE A 19 -12.35 1.25 10.53
C PHE A 19 -12.12 2.33 11.58
N GLN A 20 -13.11 3.17 11.87
CA GLN A 20 -13.02 4.12 12.98
C GLN A 20 -12.80 3.40 14.33
N LYS A 21 -13.41 2.23 14.54
CA LYS A 21 -13.18 1.42 15.72
C LYS A 21 -11.83 0.71 15.70
N LEU A 22 -11.43 0.19 14.54
CA LEU A 22 -10.17 -0.53 14.37
C LEU A 22 -8.96 0.39 14.58
N MET A 23 -9.02 1.63 14.07
CA MET A 23 -7.94 2.62 14.16
C MET A 23 -7.82 3.31 15.53
N LYS A 24 -8.52 2.86 16.56
CA LYS A 24 -8.33 3.40 17.94
C LYS A 24 -6.93 3.12 18.48
N ASN A 25 -6.30 2.07 18.00
CA ASN A 25 -4.91 1.72 18.30
C ASN A 25 -4.14 1.59 17.00
N ASP A 26 -2.88 1.99 17.04
CA ASP A 26 -1.96 1.73 15.94
C ASP A 26 -1.67 0.24 15.84
N PHE A 27 -1.54 -0.23 14.61
CA PHE A 27 -1.11 -1.59 14.33
C PHE A 27 -0.29 -1.66 13.04
N GLY A 28 0.46 -2.74 12.90
CA GLY A 28 1.15 -3.12 11.68
C GLY A 28 1.38 -4.62 11.72
N ILE A 29 0.97 -5.32 10.67
CA ILE A 29 1.20 -6.74 10.47
C ILE A 29 1.82 -6.95 9.11
N GLU A 30 2.70 -7.93 9.03
CA GLU A 30 3.34 -8.34 7.80
C GLU A 30 3.58 -9.85 7.77
N GLY A 31 3.65 -10.40 6.58
CA GLY A 31 3.92 -11.82 6.39
C GLY A 31 4.00 -12.21 4.93
N THR A 32 4.39 -13.43 4.69
CA THR A 32 4.32 -14.05 3.37
C THR A 32 3.06 -14.87 3.28
N LEU A 33 2.26 -14.62 2.24
CA LEU A 33 1.03 -15.35 1.96
C LEU A 33 1.24 -16.29 0.78
N SER A 34 0.70 -17.51 0.87
CA SER A 34 0.77 -18.53 -0.17
C SER A 34 -0.56 -18.65 -0.92
N SER A 35 -0.51 -18.87 -2.24
CA SER A 35 -1.71 -19.12 -3.06
C SER A 35 -2.52 -20.33 -2.59
N ILE A 36 -1.85 -21.33 -1.99
CA ILE A 36 -2.45 -22.59 -1.52
C ILE A 36 -3.32 -22.37 -0.30
N ASN A 37 -2.79 -21.66 0.71
CA ASN A 37 -3.46 -21.44 2.00
C ASN A 37 -3.90 -19.99 2.20
N LEU A 38 -4.02 -19.20 1.14
CA LEU A 38 -4.17 -17.75 1.19
C LEU A 38 -5.23 -17.26 2.20
N LYS A 39 -6.40 -17.88 2.17
CA LYS A 39 -7.52 -17.49 3.05
C LYS A 39 -7.19 -17.69 4.53
N GLU A 40 -6.58 -18.83 4.86
CA GLU A 40 -6.22 -19.17 6.24
C GLU A 40 -5.05 -18.33 6.73
N ASP A 41 -4.00 -18.19 5.90
CA ASP A 41 -2.83 -17.38 6.21
C ASP A 41 -3.23 -15.92 6.45
N LEU A 42 -4.07 -15.36 5.58
CA LEU A 42 -4.58 -13.99 5.70
C LEU A 42 -5.41 -13.80 6.97
N LYS A 43 -6.33 -14.75 7.25
CA LYS A 43 -7.17 -14.71 8.44
C LYS A 43 -6.32 -14.74 9.71
N ASN A 44 -5.31 -15.62 9.78
CA ASN A 44 -4.43 -15.74 10.93
C ASN A 44 -3.64 -14.46 11.18
N LEU A 45 -3.08 -13.83 10.14
CA LEU A 45 -2.40 -12.54 10.26
C LEU A 45 -3.33 -11.43 10.74
N VAL A 46 -4.48 -11.28 10.10
CA VAL A 46 -5.41 -10.19 10.41
C VAL A 46 -6.04 -10.36 11.79
N GLN A 47 -6.21 -11.60 12.25
CA GLN A 47 -6.77 -11.89 13.58
C GLN A 47 -5.93 -11.30 14.72
N GLU A 48 -4.62 -11.12 14.53
CA GLU A 48 -3.74 -10.54 15.54
C GLU A 48 -4.08 -9.09 15.91
N ILE A 49 -4.70 -8.36 14.99
CA ILE A 49 -5.00 -6.93 15.15
C ILE A 49 -6.49 -6.63 15.36
N ILE A 50 -7.36 -7.62 15.17
CA ILE A 50 -8.82 -7.42 15.25
C ILE A 50 -9.32 -7.56 16.68
N PRO A 51 -9.92 -6.50 17.26
CA PRO A 51 -10.63 -6.63 18.54
C PRO A 51 -11.78 -7.64 18.45
N ASN A 52 -11.99 -8.43 19.51
CA ASN A 52 -13.04 -9.45 19.58
C ASN A 52 -14.43 -8.93 19.17
N GLN A 53 -14.74 -7.68 19.49
CA GLN A 53 -16.01 -7.04 19.14
C GLN A 53 -16.20 -6.82 17.63
N LEU A 54 -15.10 -6.75 16.87
CA LEU A 54 -15.12 -6.56 15.41
C LEU A 54 -15.03 -7.88 14.67
N SER A 55 -14.37 -8.90 15.22
CA SER A 55 -14.15 -10.19 14.57
C SER A 55 -15.44 -10.97 14.27
N SER A 56 -16.52 -10.70 15.00
CA SER A 56 -17.85 -11.33 14.80
C SER A 56 -18.76 -10.54 13.85
N THR A 57 -18.32 -9.40 13.33
CA THR A 57 -19.14 -8.56 12.45
C THR A 57 -19.18 -9.11 11.02
N GLU A 58 -20.30 -8.92 10.34
CA GLU A 58 -20.44 -9.26 8.93
C GLU A 58 -19.43 -8.50 8.07
N PHE A 59 -19.18 -7.23 8.38
CA PHE A 59 -18.20 -6.40 7.67
C PHE A 59 -16.77 -6.95 7.77
N TYR A 60 -16.37 -7.54 8.89
CA TYR A 60 -15.05 -8.18 9.01
C TYR A 60 -14.88 -9.32 7.99
N ASN A 61 -15.89 -10.18 7.86
CA ASN A 61 -15.85 -11.27 6.88
C ASN A 61 -15.82 -10.72 5.44
N TYR A 62 -16.57 -9.67 5.16
CA TYR A 62 -16.54 -8.98 3.87
C TYR A 62 -15.13 -8.44 3.57
N TRP A 63 -14.51 -7.73 4.52
CA TRP A 63 -13.17 -7.16 4.36
C TRP A 63 -12.10 -8.23 4.18
N LEU A 64 -12.15 -9.35 4.90
CA LEU A 64 -11.26 -10.49 4.69
C LEU A 64 -11.40 -11.05 3.26
N ALA A 65 -12.62 -11.23 2.77
CA ALA A 65 -12.88 -11.73 1.43
C ALA A 65 -12.39 -10.74 0.35
N ASP A 66 -12.51 -9.43 0.59
CA ASP A 66 -11.97 -8.39 -0.29
C ASP A 66 -10.44 -8.50 -0.36
N MET A 67 -9.76 -8.53 0.79
CA MET A 67 -8.30 -8.68 0.84
C MET A 67 -7.83 -9.97 0.17
N GLU A 68 -8.53 -11.10 0.38
CA GLU A 68 -8.23 -12.36 -0.29
C GLU A 68 -8.32 -12.21 -1.81
N THR A 69 -9.39 -11.57 -2.31
CA THR A 69 -9.58 -11.34 -3.74
C THR A 69 -8.48 -10.47 -4.34
N VAL A 70 -8.08 -9.40 -3.64
CA VAL A 70 -6.99 -8.52 -4.07
C VAL A 70 -5.65 -9.27 -4.09
N CYS A 71 -5.36 -10.08 -3.06
CA CYS A 71 -4.14 -10.89 -3.00
C CYS A 71 -4.10 -11.93 -4.14
N ARG A 72 -5.19 -12.65 -4.41
CA ARG A 72 -5.28 -13.59 -5.54
C ARG A 72 -5.04 -12.91 -6.87
N THR A 73 -5.63 -11.74 -7.07
CA THR A 73 -5.43 -10.94 -8.28
C THR A 73 -3.97 -10.56 -8.47
N PHE A 74 -3.30 -10.14 -7.40
CA PHE A 74 -1.88 -9.78 -7.44
C PHE A 74 -0.98 -10.98 -7.74
N LEU A 75 -1.24 -12.15 -7.13
CA LEU A 75 -0.53 -13.40 -7.41
C LEU A 75 -0.64 -13.78 -8.91
N LEU A 76 -1.83 -13.63 -9.50
CA LEU A 76 -2.04 -13.88 -10.93
C LEU A 76 -1.29 -12.89 -11.83
N ILE A 77 -1.28 -11.61 -11.47
CA ILE A 77 -0.55 -10.56 -12.22
C ILE A 77 0.95 -10.80 -12.18
N GLU A 78 1.49 -11.13 -11.01
CA GLU A 78 2.93 -11.38 -10.80
C GLU A 78 3.35 -12.79 -11.23
N LYS A 79 2.39 -13.69 -11.51
CA LYS A 79 2.65 -15.10 -11.86
C LYS A 79 3.51 -15.82 -10.81
N THR A 80 3.17 -15.62 -9.55
CA THR A 80 3.88 -16.19 -8.40
C THR A 80 2.90 -16.90 -7.48
N ASP A 81 3.39 -17.88 -6.71
CA ASP A 81 2.60 -18.63 -5.73
C ASP A 81 2.66 -18.03 -4.31
N THR A 82 3.47 -16.99 -4.13
CA THR A 82 3.61 -16.30 -2.84
C THR A 82 3.71 -14.80 -3.05
N LEU A 83 3.31 -14.04 -2.04
CA LEU A 83 3.45 -12.58 -2.00
C LEU A 83 3.87 -12.10 -0.61
N CYS A 84 4.51 -10.93 -0.55
CA CYS A 84 4.72 -10.21 0.70
C CYS A 84 3.51 -9.33 0.97
N PHE A 85 2.92 -9.49 2.14
CA PHE A 85 1.75 -8.77 2.62
C PHE A 85 2.14 -7.83 3.74
N TRP A 86 1.66 -6.61 3.71
CA TRP A 86 1.72 -5.67 4.81
C TRP A 86 0.38 -4.93 4.95
N LEU A 87 -0.10 -4.78 6.18
CA LEU A 87 -1.31 -4.03 6.51
C LEU A 87 -1.05 -3.23 7.79
N GLY A 88 -1.31 -1.91 7.78
CA GLY A 88 -1.07 -1.13 8.98
C GLY A 88 -1.59 0.30 8.94
N THR A 89 -1.51 0.94 10.11
CA THR A 89 -1.92 2.32 10.32
C THR A 89 -0.77 3.32 10.18
N LYS A 90 0.48 2.89 10.40
CA LYS A 90 1.65 3.77 10.31
C LYS A 90 2.15 3.90 8.89
N ARG A 91 2.20 5.12 8.42
CA ARG A 91 2.68 5.48 7.08
C ARG A 91 3.82 6.49 7.22
N GLU A 92 5.01 6.14 6.71
CA GLU A 92 6.24 6.89 7.00
C GLU A 92 6.88 7.57 5.79
N CYS A 93 6.48 7.23 4.57
CA CYS A 93 7.12 7.72 3.35
C CYS A 93 6.77 9.19 3.04
N ARG A 94 7.35 10.12 3.80
CA ARG A 94 7.10 11.58 3.68
C ARG A 94 7.59 12.15 2.37
N ARG A 95 8.74 11.64 1.88
CA ARG A 95 9.37 12.14 0.65
C ARG A 95 8.78 11.41 -0.55
N TYR A 96 8.62 12.14 -1.67
CA TYR A 96 8.38 11.49 -2.95
C TYR A 96 9.48 10.49 -3.26
N HIS A 97 9.09 9.31 -3.65
CA HIS A 97 9.97 8.21 -4.01
C HIS A 97 9.35 7.37 -5.13
N VAL A 98 10.15 6.53 -5.71
CA VAL A 98 9.73 5.40 -6.53
C VAL A 98 10.03 4.12 -5.77
N ASP A 99 9.21 3.10 -5.95
CA ASP A 99 9.47 1.80 -5.35
C ASP A 99 10.67 1.10 -6.00
N ASN A 100 11.45 0.38 -5.20
CA ASN A 100 12.56 -0.44 -5.66
C ASN A 100 12.13 -1.86 -6.08
N VAL A 101 10.84 -2.10 -6.23
CA VAL A 101 10.25 -3.36 -6.68
C VAL A 101 9.68 -3.18 -8.08
N PRO A 102 9.60 -4.23 -8.90
CA PRO A 102 9.03 -4.14 -10.25
C PRO A 102 7.60 -3.60 -10.24
N ARG A 103 6.78 -4.10 -9.32
CA ARG A 103 5.40 -3.65 -9.09
C ARG A 103 5.04 -3.77 -7.62
N ARG A 104 4.24 -2.81 -7.17
CA ARG A 104 3.62 -2.77 -5.85
C ARG A 104 2.12 -2.52 -6.00
N LEU A 105 1.31 -3.27 -5.27
CA LEU A 105 -0.12 -3.03 -5.16
C LEU A 105 -0.44 -2.36 -3.84
N LEU A 106 -1.27 -1.31 -3.90
CA LEU A 106 -1.71 -0.51 -2.75
C LEU A 106 -3.24 -0.46 -2.70
N VAL A 107 -3.80 -0.63 -1.51
CA VAL A 107 -5.21 -0.32 -1.21
C VAL A 107 -5.27 0.47 0.09
N THR A 108 -5.80 1.67 0.06
CA THR A 108 -6.10 2.44 1.27
C THR A 108 -7.55 2.17 1.67
N TYR A 109 -7.77 1.45 2.77
CA TYR A 109 -9.10 1.13 3.26
C TYR A 109 -9.73 2.25 4.08
N ALA A 110 -8.90 3.05 4.77
CA ALA A 110 -9.35 4.19 5.57
C ALA A 110 -8.32 5.32 5.55
N GLY A 111 -8.77 6.55 5.77
CA GLY A 111 -7.94 7.75 5.73
C GLY A 111 -7.65 8.23 4.31
N GLN A 112 -6.68 9.11 4.16
CA GLN A 112 -6.27 9.65 2.86
C GLN A 112 -5.39 8.65 2.11
N GLY A 113 -5.73 8.40 0.85
CA GLY A 113 -4.95 7.52 -0.02
C GLY A 113 -3.61 8.11 -0.46
N THR A 114 -2.79 7.27 -1.07
CA THR A 114 -1.43 7.64 -1.52
C THR A 114 -1.46 8.81 -2.51
N GLU A 115 -0.63 9.82 -2.25
CA GLU A 115 -0.41 10.96 -3.13
C GLU A 115 0.61 10.57 -4.21
N TRP A 116 0.33 10.95 -5.46
CA TRP A 116 1.20 10.67 -6.59
C TRP A 116 1.17 11.80 -7.61
N ILE A 117 2.22 11.91 -8.42
CA ILE A 117 2.35 12.92 -9.48
C ILE A 117 2.68 12.27 -10.82
N GLN A 118 2.15 12.87 -11.90
CA GLN A 118 2.53 12.47 -13.25
C GLN A 118 3.96 12.92 -13.56
N ASN A 119 4.66 12.19 -14.42
CA ASN A 119 6.03 12.53 -14.77
C ASN A 119 6.19 13.93 -15.37
N GLN A 120 5.21 14.41 -16.13
CA GLN A 120 5.20 15.74 -16.73
C GLN A 120 5.09 16.86 -15.68
N ASP A 121 4.45 16.56 -14.53
CA ASP A 121 4.20 17.51 -13.44
C ASP A 121 5.28 17.41 -12.34
N ALA A 122 6.23 16.48 -12.50
CA ALA A 122 7.35 16.25 -11.61
C ALA A 122 8.67 16.78 -12.17
N ASP A 123 9.51 17.35 -11.31
CA ASP A 123 10.90 17.61 -11.61
C ASP A 123 11.77 16.42 -11.18
N ARG A 124 12.08 15.54 -12.17
CA ARG A 124 12.90 14.35 -11.93
C ARG A 124 14.33 14.69 -11.57
N LEU A 125 14.89 15.77 -12.09
CA LEU A 125 16.26 16.21 -11.75
C LEU A 125 16.31 16.66 -10.29
N ALA A 126 15.31 17.41 -9.83
CA ALA A 126 15.19 17.79 -8.42
C ALA A 126 15.01 16.55 -7.52
N TYR A 127 14.23 15.56 -7.96
CA TYR A 127 14.08 14.29 -7.24
C TYR A 127 15.41 13.54 -7.11
N GLU A 128 16.16 13.39 -8.20
CA GLU A 128 17.45 12.68 -8.25
C GLU A 128 18.54 13.42 -7.45
N ALA A 129 18.49 14.75 -7.46
CA ALA A 129 19.37 15.60 -6.65
C ALA A 129 19.06 15.60 -5.15
N GLY A 130 18.01 14.87 -4.72
CA GLY A 130 17.65 14.82 -3.29
C GLY A 130 16.90 16.04 -2.77
N GLU A 131 16.42 16.93 -3.65
CA GLU A 131 15.72 18.17 -3.29
C GLU A 131 14.39 17.90 -2.56
N PRO A 132 13.89 18.83 -1.73
CA PRO A 132 12.64 18.68 -1.00
C PRO A 132 11.42 18.57 -1.92
N ASN A 133 10.30 18.06 -1.38
CA ASN A 133 9.08 17.77 -2.16
C ASN A 133 8.56 19.00 -2.93
N GLU A 134 8.70 20.19 -2.37
CA GLU A 134 8.26 21.47 -2.96
C GLU A 134 8.98 21.80 -4.27
N LYS A 135 10.21 21.28 -4.45
CA LYS A 135 10.97 21.43 -5.69
C LYS A 135 10.72 20.28 -6.69
N ILE A 136 10.29 19.11 -6.18
CA ILE A 136 9.92 17.96 -7.01
C ILE A 136 8.58 18.19 -7.72
N VAL A 137 7.63 18.84 -7.05
CA VAL A 137 6.31 19.16 -7.57
C VAL A 137 6.35 20.47 -8.34
N ARG A 138 6.18 20.42 -9.67
CA ARG A 138 6.14 21.63 -10.52
C ARG A 138 4.86 22.43 -10.35
N ASP A 139 3.73 21.74 -10.20
CA ASP A 139 2.40 22.34 -10.05
C ASP A 139 1.58 21.59 -9.00
N LYS A 140 1.36 22.24 -7.85
CA LYS A 140 0.59 21.66 -6.74
C LYS A 140 -0.88 21.38 -7.11
N SER A 141 -1.43 22.07 -8.10
CA SER A 141 -2.81 21.81 -8.58
C SER A 141 -2.94 20.49 -9.33
N LYS A 142 -1.82 19.84 -9.70
CA LYS A 142 -1.74 18.56 -10.41
C LYS A 142 -1.44 17.36 -9.52
N LEU A 143 -1.47 17.56 -8.20
CA LEU A 143 -1.39 16.46 -7.26
C LEU A 143 -2.59 15.53 -7.42
N ASN A 144 -2.33 14.23 -7.39
CA ASN A 144 -3.35 13.21 -7.48
C ASN A 144 -3.33 12.34 -6.22
N PHE A 145 -4.45 11.78 -5.87
CA PHE A 145 -4.60 10.85 -4.74
C PHE A 145 -5.28 9.58 -5.20
N ILE A 146 -4.93 8.46 -4.58
CA ILE A 146 -5.67 7.21 -4.76
C ILE A 146 -6.85 7.26 -3.80
N ASP A 147 -8.07 7.17 -4.33
CA ASP A 147 -9.26 7.14 -3.48
C ASP A 147 -9.30 5.87 -2.62
N LYS A 148 -10.00 5.96 -1.50
CA LYS A 148 -10.21 4.81 -0.62
C LYS A 148 -10.84 3.66 -1.40
N TRP A 149 -10.42 2.44 -1.06
CA TRP A 149 -10.84 1.19 -1.69
C TRP A 149 -10.32 0.96 -3.11
N ASN A 150 -9.89 1.98 -3.83
CA ASN A 150 -9.27 1.79 -5.14
C ASN A 150 -8.03 0.91 -5.02
N ILE A 151 -7.88 0.00 -5.98
CA ILE A 151 -6.66 -0.81 -6.13
C ILE A 151 -5.72 -0.04 -7.05
N ALA A 152 -4.53 0.28 -6.56
CA ALA A 152 -3.49 0.90 -7.37
C ALA A 152 -2.30 -0.04 -7.52
N ILE A 153 -1.85 -0.23 -8.76
CA ILE A 153 -0.61 -0.94 -9.06
C ILE A 153 0.37 0.05 -9.65
N PHE A 154 1.49 0.26 -8.97
CA PHE A 154 2.58 1.12 -9.40
C PHE A 154 3.75 0.29 -9.91
N THR A 155 4.30 0.70 -11.04
CA THR A 155 5.58 0.20 -11.52
C THR A 155 6.69 0.98 -10.82
N GLY A 156 7.65 0.28 -10.27
CA GLY A 156 8.83 0.85 -9.64
C GLY A 156 10.02 1.03 -10.58
N GLY A 157 11.20 1.17 -10.00
CA GLY A 157 12.45 1.42 -10.72
C GLY A 157 12.62 2.87 -11.18
N SER A 158 13.73 3.17 -11.88
CA SER A 158 14.13 4.55 -12.20
C SER A 158 13.07 5.41 -12.89
N ASN A 159 12.19 4.77 -13.66
CA ASN A 159 11.08 5.41 -14.36
C ASN A 159 9.71 5.20 -13.67
N GLY A 160 9.70 4.68 -12.44
CA GLY A 160 8.48 4.41 -11.66
C GLY A 160 7.67 5.68 -11.36
N ILE A 161 6.48 5.50 -10.81
CA ILE A 161 5.61 6.61 -10.40
C ILE A 161 6.15 7.23 -9.11
N LEU A 162 6.36 8.54 -9.13
CA LEU A 162 6.67 9.31 -7.92
C LEU A 162 5.41 9.41 -7.06
N HIS A 163 5.51 8.90 -5.83
CA HIS A 163 4.42 8.90 -4.87
C HIS A 163 4.94 9.04 -3.45
N ARG A 164 4.05 9.40 -2.53
CA ARG A 164 4.35 9.55 -1.11
C ARG A 164 3.12 9.30 -0.23
N THR A 165 3.34 9.22 1.06
CA THR A 165 2.27 9.36 2.04
C THR A 165 1.89 10.84 2.14
N PRO A 166 0.61 11.23 1.92
CA PRO A 166 0.19 12.61 2.07
C PRO A 166 0.24 13.07 3.53
N ASP A 167 0.39 14.38 3.75
CA ASP A 167 0.56 14.94 5.09
C ASP A 167 -0.61 14.63 6.02
N SER A 168 -1.83 14.55 5.48
CA SER A 168 -3.03 14.17 6.24
C SER A 168 -2.98 12.72 6.75
N ALA A 169 -2.35 11.80 6.02
CA ALA A 169 -2.18 10.40 6.43
C ALA A 169 -0.93 10.17 7.29
N LEU A 170 0.02 11.11 7.28
CA LEU A 170 1.15 11.11 8.22
C LEU A 170 0.74 11.55 9.62
N ASN A 171 -0.25 12.43 9.71
CA ASN A 171 -0.69 13.08 10.94
C ASN A 171 -2.09 12.60 11.40
N GLY A 172 -2.73 11.74 10.64
CA GLY A 172 -4.08 11.22 10.92
C GLY A 172 -4.18 9.70 10.74
N PRO A 173 -5.27 9.11 11.22
CA PRO A 173 -5.47 7.68 11.14
C PRO A 173 -5.70 7.25 9.68
N SER A 174 -5.02 6.19 9.26
CA SER A 174 -5.22 5.56 7.96
C SER A 174 -4.95 4.07 8.03
N ILE A 175 -5.53 3.29 7.12
CA ILE A 175 -5.21 1.87 6.94
C ILE A 175 -4.81 1.65 5.51
N LEU A 176 -3.57 1.21 5.33
CA LEU A 176 -3.00 0.86 4.03
C LEU A 176 -2.67 -0.64 4.00
N MET A 177 -3.10 -1.31 2.94
CA MET A 177 -2.59 -2.62 2.54
C MET A 177 -1.59 -2.45 1.41
N LYS A 178 -0.48 -3.17 1.50
CA LYS A 178 0.61 -3.18 0.53
C LYS A 178 0.95 -4.63 0.18
N LEU A 179 1.06 -4.91 -1.11
CA LEU A 179 1.48 -6.21 -1.63
C LEU A 179 2.72 -6.04 -2.51
N ASP A 180 3.72 -6.87 -2.26
CA ASP A 180 4.97 -6.91 -3.01
C ASP A 180 5.29 -8.34 -3.48
N HIS A 181 6.03 -8.44 -4.58
CA HIS A 181 6.59 -9.72 -5.03
C HIS A 181 7.54 -10.28 -3.96
N PRO A 182 7.59 -11.61 -3.72
CA PRO A 182 8.43 -12.20 -2.67
C PRO A 182 9.92 -11.89 -2.81
N GLU A 183 10.44 -11.66 -4.00
CA GLU A 183 11.83 -11.22 -4.22
C GLU A 183 12.15 -9.87 -3.58
N TYR A 184 11.14 -9.09 -3.20
CA TYR A 184 11.34 -7.83 -2.47
C TYR A 184 12.11 -8.03 -1.17
N LEU A 185 11.80 -9.07 -0.39
CA LEU A 185 12.52 -9.37 0.85
C LEU A 185 14.00 -9.63 0.60
N ASN A 186 14.32 -10.38 -0.46
CA ASN A 186 15.71 -10.65 -0.84
C ASN A 186 16.48 -9.35 -1.18
N SER A 187 15.82 -8.39 -1.83
CA SER A 187 16.43 -7.10 -2.16
C SER A 187 16.67 -6.21 -0.94
N VAL A 188 15.76 -6.23 0.03
CA VAL A 188 15.89 -5.47 1.29
C VAL A 188 17.00 -6.05 2.14
N TYR A 189 17.03 -7.37 2.38
CA TYR A 189 18.08 -8.04 3.16
C TYR A 189 19.46 -7.88 2.53
N SER A 190 19.56 -7.97 1.20
CA SER A 190 20.84 -7.76 0.49
C SER A 190 21.35 -6.33 0.64
N SER A 191 20.47 -5.33 0.65
CA SER A 191 20.83 -3.92 0.82
C SER A 191 21.22 -3.56 2.25
N GLU A 192 20.69 -4.23 3.26
CA GLU A 192 21.03 -4.04 4.66
C GLU A 192 22.39 -4.67 5.00
N VAL A 193 22.68 -5.86 4.46
CA VAL A 193 23.98 -6.52 4.64
C VAL A 193 25.12 -5.71 4.01
N LEU A 194 24.88 -5.04 2.88
CA LEU A 194 25.88 -4.18 2.23
C LEU A 194 26.13 -2.86 2.98
N LYS A 195 25.25 -2.43 3.87
CA LYS A 195 25.44 -1.23 4.73
C LYS A 195 26.18 -1.53 6.05
N LEU A 196 26.36 -2.80 6.39
CA LEU A 196 27.03 -3.26 7.61
C LEU A 196 28.50 -3.66 7.38
N ASN A 197 28.99 -3.60 6.16
CA ASN A 197 30.37 -3.78 5.74
C ASN A 197 30.94 -2.49 5.16
#